data_ca66b6806fdfaea6be3643d9af3046b5
#
_entry.id   ca66b6806fdfaea6be3643d9af3046b5
#
_cell.length_a   1.000
_cell.length_b   1.000
_cell.length_c   1.000
_cell.angle_alpha   90.00
_cell.angle_beta   90.00
_cell.angle_gamma   90.00
#
_symmetry.space_group_name_H-M   'P 1'
#
loop_
_entity.id
_entity.type
_entity.pdbx_description
1 polymer ?
#
loop_
_entity_poly.entity_id
_entity_poly.type
_entity_poly.pdbx_seq_one_letter_code
_entity_poly.pdbx_strand_id
1 'polypeptide(L)'
;LQEGETFTGTLKQANLKNDEINDVINIISKKIDLRKLKVGTLIETYTKSINDKKIINEIIIYPDIEKKIYVKKVNNKFVAGEDKKKLFSKLKLYEVEIHNSIYESLKKIDTPDEIIMEFVQLYSFDIDFQRDIRKGNKIKIFFEIYTDSQNNYIKSGNIFFSEIILNDESYELYRFQSEGDEFVEYFNSDGKSATKALMKTPINGARPVSYTH
;
A
#
# COMPACT_ATOMS: atom_id res chain seq x y z
N LEU A 1 -1.20 14.84 -6.00
CA LEU A 1 -0.12 14.94 -7.00
C LEU A 1 -0.46 14.05 -8.19
N GLN A 2 -0.51 14.61 -9.40
CA GLN A 2 -0.70 13.88 -10.66
C GLN A 2 0.65 13.52 -11.30
N GLU A 3 0.63 12.68 -12.34
CA GLU A 3 1.84 12.34 -13.08
C GLU A 3 2.45 13.60 -13.73
N GLY A 4 3.74 13.83 -13.52
CA GLY A 4 4.45 15.03 -14.00
C GLY A 4 4.30 16.28 -13.13
N GLU A 5 3.46 16.26 -12.09
CA GLU A 5 3.35 17.36 -11.15
C GLU A 5 4.44 17.32 -10.08
N THR A 6 4.85 18.51 -9.67
CA THR A 6 5.76 18.69 -8.52
C THR A 6 5.00 19.31 -7.36
N PHE A 7 5.44 19.03 -6.13
CA PHE A 7 4.86 19.67 -4.94
C PHE A 7 4.87 21.21 -5.05
N THR A 8 5.95 21.79 -5.55
CA THR A 8 6.05 23.23 -5.83
C THR A 8 5.00 23.69 -6.84
N GLY A 9 4.75 22.90 -7.90
CA GLY A 9 3.72 23.19 -8.90
C GLY A 9 2.32 23.24 -8.29
N THR A 10 2.00 22.25 -7.44
CA THR A 10 0.71 22.21 -6.72
C THR A 10 0.51 23.43 -5.82
N LEU A 11 1.56 23.88 -5.12
CA LEU A 11 1.48 25.09 -4.29
C LEU A 11 1.28 26.37 -5.13
N LYS A 12 1.90 26.44 -6.30
CA LYS A 12 1.67 27.56 -7.24
C LYS A 12 0.23 27.58 -7.77
N GLN A 13 -0.33 26.44 -8.14
CA GLN A 13 -1.73 26.32 -8.55
C GLN A 13 -2.69 26.73 -7.44
N ALA A 14 -2.30 26.52 -6.18
CA ALA A 14 -3.04 26.96 -5.01
C ALA A 14 -2.85 28.48 -4.68
N ASN A 15 -2.19 29.25 -5.58
CA ASN A 15 -1.96 30.71 -5.47
C ASN A 15 -1.07 31.15 -4.28
N LEU A 16 -0.13 30.32 -3.82
CA LEU A 16 0.90 30.78 -2.91
C LEU A 16 1.94 31.65 -3.66
N LYS A 17 2.45 32.65 -2.99
CA LYS A 17 3.57 33.46 -3.49
C LYS A 17 4.88 32.65 -3.37
N ASN A 18 5.88 33.00 -4.17
CA ASN A 18 7.15 32.27 -4.20
C ASN A 18 7.89 32.25 -2.85
N ASP A 19 7.84 33.33 -2.07
CA ASP A 19 8.37 33.41 -0.72
C ASP A 19 7.65 32.46 0.24
N GLU A 20 6.32 32.44 0.19
CA GLU A 20 5.49 31.52 0.99
C GLU A 20 5.74 30.05 0.61
N ILE A 21 5.92 29.75 -0.69
CA ILE A 21 6.25 28.41 -1.19
C ILE A 21 7.59 27.95 -0.63
N ASN A 22 8.61 28.81 -0.63
CA ASN A 22 9.93 28.47 -0.09
C ASN A 22 9.85 28.20 1.40
N ASP A 23 9.10 29.00 2.16
CA ASP A 23 8.88 28.80 3.61
C ASP A 23 8.22 27.44 3.87
N VAL A 24 7.15 27.13 3.14
CA VAL A 24 6.41 25.86 3.24
C VAL A 24 7.32 24.67 2.91
N ILE A 25 8.08 24.75 1.80
CA ILE A 25 9.03 23.69 1.39
C ILE A 25 10.09 23.49 2.47
N ASN A 26 10.71 24.55 2.98
CA ASN A 26 11.75 24.45 4.00
C ASN A 26 11.25 23.80 5.30
N ILE A 27 10.02 24.09 5.69
CA ILE A 27 9.42 23.54 6.90
C ILE A 27 9.04 22.06 6.71
N ILE A 28 8.44 21.71 5.57
CA ILE A 28 7.99 20.35 5.27
C ILE A 28 9.19 19.41 5.04
N SER A 29 10.25 19.90 4.39
CA SER A 29 11.45 19.10 4.12
C SER A 29 12.15 18.58 5.38
N LYS A 30 11.86 19.17 6.55
CA LYS A 30 12.30 18.66 7.85
C LYS A 30 11.49 17.45 8.34
N LYS A 31 10.32 17.19 7.74
CA LYS A 31 9.38 16.13 8.12
C LYS A 31 9.33 14.99 7.12
N ILE A 32 9.57 15.29 5.83
CA ILE A 32 9.51 14.34 4.73
C ILE A 32 10.43 14.76 3.59
N ASP A 33 11.02 13.80 2.92
CA ASP A 33 11.70 14.04 1.64
C ASP A 33 10.64 14.22 0.53
N LEU A 34 10.43 15.45 0.11
CA LEU A 34 9.43 15.81 -0.91
C LEU A 34 9.67 15.13 -2.27
N ARG A 35 10.92 14.67 -2.56
CA ARG A 35 11.26 13.94 -3.78
C ARG A 35 10.71 12.52 -3.79
N LYS A 36 10.37 11.99 -2.62
CA LYS A 36 9.79 10.65 -2.44
C LYS A 36 8.27 10.63 -2.43
N LEU A 37 7.62 11.78 -2.61
CA LEU A 37 6.17 11.83 -2.76
C LEU A 37 5.77 11.09 -4.03
N LYS A 38 4.83 10.16 -3.89
CA LYS A 38 4.35 9.33 -4.99
C LYS A 38 3.23 10.05 -5.75
N VAL A 39 3.07 9.68 -7.03
CA VAL A 39 1.84 9.98 -7.77
C VAL A 39 0.65 9.43 -6.99
N GLY A 40 -0.44 10.19 -6.90
CA GLY A 40 -1.60 9.86 -6.06
C GLY A 40 -1.51 10.42 -4.63
N THR A 41 -0.38 10.99 -4.18
CA THR A 41 -0.31 11.66 -2.88
C THR A 41 -1.38 12.75 -2.79
N LEU A 42 -2.28 12.62 -1.81
CA LEU A 42 -3.33 13.63 -1.55
C LEU A 42 -2.72 14.85 -0.87
N ILE A 43 -3.03 16.02 -1.41
CA ILE A 43 -2.66 17.33 -0.86
C ILE A 43 -3.93 18.16 -0.79
N GLU A 44 -4.30 18.59 0.39
CA GLU A 44 -5.45 19.46 0.64
C GLU A 44 -4.96 20.85 1.01
N THR A 45 -5.61 21.87 0.47
CA THR A 45 -5.32 23.28 0.81
C THR A 45 -6.59 23.95 1.32
N TYR A 46 -6.47 24.56 2.49
CA TYR A 46 -7.56 25.29 3.13
C TYR A 46 -7.27 26.79 3.09
N THR A 47 -8.25 27.57 2.65
CA THR A 47 -8.13 29.03 2.51
C THR A 47 -9.04 29.76 3.49
N LYS A 48 -8.60 30.94 3.92
CA LYS A 48 -9.43 31.94 4.59
C LYS A 48 -9.60 33.15 3.68
N SER A 49 -10.78 33.77 3.70
CA SER A 49 -11.03 35.05 3.04
C SER A 49 -10.70 36.18 4.01
N ILE A 50 -9.78 37.06 3.60
CA ILE A 50 -9.42 38.28 4.32
C ILE A 50 -9.46 39.43 3.32
N ASN A 51 -10.32 40.42 3.54
CA ASN A 51 -10.51 41.56 2.63
C ASN A 51 -10.74 41.13 1.17
N ASP A 52 -11.69 40.20 0.97
CA ASP A 52 -12.04 39.56 -0.33
C ASP A 52 -10.91 38.81 -1.05
N LYS A 53 -9.78 38.63 -0.39
CA LYS A 53 -8.67 37.82 -0.90
C LYS A 53 -8.63 36.46 -0.21
N LYS A 54 -8.61 35.39 -1.00
CA LYS A 54 -8.37 34.03 -0.49
C LYS A 54 -6.90 33.85 -0.18
N ILE A 55 -6.59 33.56 1.09
CA ILE A 55 -5.23 33.31 1.58
C ILE A 55 -5.17 31.88 2.11
N ILE A 56 -4.15 31.13 1.76
CA ILE A 56 -3.94 29.79 2.30
C ILE A 56 -3.66 29.89 3.79
N ASN A 57 -4.45 29.16 4.56
CA ASN A 57 -4.35 29.07 6.01
C ASN A 57 -3.75 27.76 6.48
N GLU A 58 -4.03 26.67 5.76
CA GLU A 58 -3.55 25.32 6.09
C GLU A 58 -3.33 24.51 4.83
N ILE A 59 -2.27 23.71 4.85
CA ILE A 59 -1.95 22.69 3.84
C ILE A 59 -1.83 21.36 4.57
N ILE A 60 -2.47 20.32 4.05
CA ILE A 60 -2.39 18.97 4.58
C ILE A 60 -1.86 18.06 3.50
N ILE A 61 -0.89 17.22 3.84
CA ILE A 61 -0.27 16.24 2.95
C ILE A 61 -0.45 14.87 3.59
N TYR A 62 -0.88 13.89 2.81
CA TYR A 62 -1.00 12.49 3.20
C TYR A 62 0.05 11.66 2.44
N PRO A 63 1.32 11.63 2.89
CA PRO A 63 2.40 10.91 2.20
C PRO A 63 2.15 9.41 2.12
N ASP A 64 1.44 8.88 3.11
CA ASP A 64 0.94 7.52 3.19
C ASP A 64 -0.34 7.45 4.04
N ILE A 65 -0.90 6.26 4.18
CA ILE A 65 -2.16 6.04 4.91
C ILE A 65 -2.03 6.24 6.43
N GLU A 66 -0.81 6.21 6.95
CA GLU A 66 -0.52 6.29 8.39
C GLU A 66 -0.16 7.71 8.83
N LYS A 67 0.37 8.51 7.91
CA LYS A 67 0.99 9.80 8.23
C LYS A 67 0.22 10.95 7.58
N LYS A 68 -0.08 11.96 8.40
CA LYS A 68 -0.62 13.25 7.98
C LYS A 68 0.36 14.33 8.40
N ILE A 69 0.80 15.14 7.44
CA ILE A 69 1.61 16.33 7.70
C ILE A 69 0.73 17.54 7.46
N TYR A 70 0.71 18.45 8.39
CA TYR A 70 -0.01 19.71 8.24
C TYR A 70 0.92 20.90 8.38
N VAL A 71 0.65 21.94 7.61
CA VAL A 71 1.31 23.25 7.68
C VAL A 71 0.22 24.29 7.89
N LYS A 72 0.30 25.01 8.99
CA LYS A 72 -0.66 26.07 9.36
C LYS A 72 0.02 27.42 9.42
N LYS A 73 -0.71 28.46 9.01
CA LYS A 73 -0.24 29.84 9.17
C LYS A 73 -0.66 30.38 10.54
N VAL A 74 0.30 30.61 11.43
CA VAL A 74 0.11 31.13 12.79
C VAL A 74 0.91 32.40 12.92
N ASN A 75 0.28 33.52 13.31
CA ASN A 75 0.94 34.83 13.45
C ASN A 75 1.80 35.19 12.20
N ASN A 76 1.24 34.99 11.02
CA ASN A 76 1.85 35.26 9.72
C ASN A 76 3.11 34.40 9.40
N LYS A 77 3.40 33.34 10.17
CA LYS A 77 4.48 32.38 9.93
C LYS A 77 3.89 30.98 9.74
N PHE A 78 4.50 30.18 8.88
CA PHE A 78 4.12 28.79 8.72
C PHE A 78 4.74 27.93 9.82
N VAL A 79 3.95 27.04 10.39
CA VAL A 79 4.39 26.01 11.33
C VAL A 79 3.90 24.66 10.84
N ALA A 80 4.73 23.64 10.93
CA ALA A 80 4.38 22.29 10.54
C ALA A 80 4.32 21.34 11.72
N GLY A 81 3.36 20.43 11.67
CA GLY A 81 3.26 19.30 12.56
C GLY A 81 2.99 18.01 11.77
N GLU A 82 2.98 16.90 12.48
CA GLU A 82 2.60 15.60 11.92
C GLU A 82 1.73 14.84 12.90
N ASP A 83 0.72 14.16 12.35
CA ASP A 83 -0.09 13.20 13.07
C ASP A 83 0.16 11.82 12.47
N LYS A 84 0.34 10.81 13.34
CA LYS A 84 0.46 9.41 12.93
C LYS A 84 -0.74 8.64 13.46
N LYS A 85 -1.40 7.89 12.59
CA LYS A 85 -2.42 6.95 13.03
C LYS A 85 -1.75 5.82 13.78
N LYS A 86 -2.27 5.50 14.97
CA LYS A 86 -1.86 4.29 15.67
C LYS A 86 -2.53 3.10 14.98
N LEU A 87 -1.71 2.19 14.47
CA LEU A 87 -2.17 0.95 13.86
C LEU A 87 -1.99 -0.22 14.82
N PHE A 88 -2.94 -1.14 14.74
CA PHE A 88 -2.95 -2.38 15.51
C PHE A 88 -2.87 -3.55 14.53
N SER A 89 -1.84 -4.36 14.70
CA SER A 89 -1.66 -5.60 13.94
C SER A 89 -2.67 -6.64 14.40
N LYS A 90 -3.27 -7.35 13.43
CA LYS A 90 -4.14 -8.50 13.65
C LYS A 90 -3.76 -9.62 12.69
N LEU A 91 -3.57 -10.78 13.26
CA LEU A 91 -3.32 -12.01 12.51
C LEU A 91 -4.65 -12.67 12.14
N LYS A 92 -4.73 -13.15 10.90
CA LYS A 92 -5.88 -13.84 10.33
C LYS A 92 -5.45 -15.18 9.77
N LEU A 93 -6.19 -16.22 10.10
CA LEU A 93 -6.05 -17.55 9.50
C LEU A 93 -7.36 -17.87 8.82
N TYR A 94 -7.32 -18.05 7.51
CA TYR A 94 -8.46 -18.41 6.70
C TYR A 94 -8.23 -19.76 6.01
N GLU A 95 -9.29 -20.55 5.94
CA GLU A 95 -9.34 -21.77 5.16
C GLU A 95 -10.63 -21.75 4.34
N VAL A 96 -10.52 -21.94 3.03
CA VAL A 96 -11.67 -21.84 2.12
C VAL A 96 -11.56 -22.87 1.00
N GLU A 97 -12.71 -23.42 0.62
CA GLU A 97 -12.85 -24.24 -0.59
C GLU A 97 -13.11 -23.36 -1.81
N ILE A 98 -12.45 -23.64 -2.90
CA ILE A 98 -12.64 -22.92 -4.16
C ILE A 98 -13.94 -23.41 -4.82
N HIS A 99 -14.85 -22.46 -5.07
CA HIS A 99 -16.10 -22.77 -5.77
C HIS A 99 -16.06 -22.36 -7.24
N ASN A 100 -15.70 -21.12 -7.56
CA ASN A 100 -15.62 -20.60 -8.93
C ASN A 100 -14.18 -20.16 -9.25
N SER A 101 -13.62 -19.29 -8.44
CA SER A 101 -12.25 -18.78 -8.58
C SER A 101 -11.62 -18.54 -7.22
N ILE A 102 -10.27 -18.46 -7.20
CA ILE A 102 -9.51 -18.08 -6.01
C ILE A 102 -9.99 -16.72 -5.49
N TYR A 103 -10.07 -15.73 -6.38
CA TYR A 103 -10.46 -14.38 -6.03
C TYR A 103 -11.84 -14.35 -5.35
N GLU A 104 -12.87 -14.92 -5.98
CA GLU A 104 -14.22 -14.92 -5.42
C GLU A 104 -14.31 -15.68 -4.09
N SER A 105 -13.60 -16.79 -3.96
CA SER A 105 -13.63 -17.62 -2.76
C SER A 105 -12.99 -16.90 -1.57
N LEU A 106 -11.83 -16.26 -1.77
CA LEU A 106 -11.17 -15.45 -0.73
C LEU A 106 -11.92 -14.15 -0.45
N LYS A 107 -12.52 -13.52 -1.47
CA LYS A 107 -13.28 -12.29 -1.30
C LYS A 107 -14.56 -12.49 -0.47
N LYS A 108 -15.22 -13.64 -0.59
CA LYS A 108 -16.41 -14.01 0.21
C LYS A 108 -16.15 -14.08 1.71
N ILE A 109 -14.90 -14.27 2.12
CA ILE A 109 -14.48 -14.29 3.53
C ILE A 109 -13.72 -13.02 3.92
N ASP A 110 -13.99 -11.91 3.23
CA ASP A 110 -13.44 -10.58 3.50
C ASP A 110 -11.90 -10.52 3.49
N THR A 111 -11.25 -11.32 2.63
CA THR A 111 -9.82 -11.21 2.40
C THR A 111 -9.53 -9.92 1.60
N PRO A 112 -8.59 -9.07 2.05
CA PRO A 112 -8.19 -7.88 1.31
C PRO A 112 -7.63 -8.19 -0.07
N ASP A 113 -7.90 -7.31 -1.04
CA ASP A 113 -7.48 -7.51 -2.43
C ASP A 113 -5.95 -7.63 -2.57
N GLU A 114 -5.19 -6.85 -1.79
CA GLU A 114 -3.73 -6.92 -1.78
C GLU A 114 -3.22 -8.30 -1.36
N ILE A 115 -3.86 -8.93 -0.36
CA ILE A 115 -3.52 -10.28 0.10
C ILE A 115 -3.87 -11.32 -0.96
N ILE A 116 -5.03 -11.18 -1.64
CA ILE A 116 -5.43 -12.08 -2.73
C ILE A 116 -4.41 -11.98 -3.88
N MET A 117 -4.02 -10.78 -4.25
CA MET A 117 -3.05 -10.56 -5.33
C MET A 117 -1.67 -11.09 -4.98
N GLU A 118 -1.19 -10.87 -3.75
CA GLU A 118 0.07 -11.44 -3.27
C GLU A 118 0.03 -12.96 -3.29
N PHE A 119 -1.06 -13.58 -2.79
CA PHE A 119 -1.27 -15.03 -2.82
C PHE A 119 -1.18 -15.58 -4.26
N VAL A 120 -1.90 -14.99 -5.20
CA VAL A 120 -1.86 -15.41 -6.61
C VAL A 120 -0.44 -15.25 -7.17
N GLN A 121 0.25 -14.18 -6.86
CA GLN A 121 1.61 -13.95 -7.32
C GLN A 121 2.60 -14.99 -6.78
N LEU A 122 2.48 -15.40 -5.51
CA LEU A 122 3.34 -16.40 -4.89
C LEU A 122 3.34 -17.74 -5.64
N TYR A 123 2.18 -18.14 -6.17
CA TYR A 123 2.00 -19.42 -6.86
C TYR A 123 2.06 -19.34 -8.38
N SER A 124 2.18 -18.15 -8.96
CA SER A 124 2.05 -17.93 -10.42
C SER A 124 3.08 -18.65 -11.29
N PHE A 125 4.17 -19.16 -10.69
CA PHE A 125 5.21 -19.89 -11.40
C PHE A 125 5.07 -21.41 -11.31
N ASP A 126 4.43 -21.89 -10.27
CA ASP A 126 4.28 -23.32 -10.00
C ASP A 126 2.90 -23.83 -10.40
N ILE A 127 1.89 -22.96 -10.51
CA ILE A 127 0.49 -23.30 -10.76
C ILE A 127 -0.05 -22.54 -11.97
N ASP A 128 -0.58 -23.25 -12.94
CA ASP A 128 -1.40 -22.69 -14.01
C ASP A 128 -2.84 -22.52 -13.51
N PHE A 129 -3.16 -21.32 -13.03
CA PHE A 129 -4.48 -21.02 -12.44
C PHE A 129 -5.66 -21.28 -13.39
N GLN A 130 -5.46 -21.28 -14.69
CA GLN A 130 -6.53 -21.57 -15.66
C GLN A 130 -6.77 -23.07 -15.82
N ARG A 131 -5.72 -23.89 -15.68
CA ARG A 131 -5.78 -25.33 -15.92
C ARG A 131 -5.88 -26.14 -14.65
N ASP A 132 -5.19 -25.75 -13.60
CA ASP A 132 -4.99 -26.58 -12.41
C ASP A 132 -6.07 -26.34 -11.36
N ILE A 133 -6.67 -25.13 -11.33
CA ILE A 133 -7.69 -24.80 -10.34
C ILE A 133 -9.03 -25.45 -10.69
N ARG A 134 -9.59 -26.17 -9.72
CA ARG A 134 -10.89 -26.84 -9.81
C ARG A 134 -11.75 -26.52 -8.60
N LYS A 135 -13.06 -26.62 -8.79
CA LYS A 135 -14.01 -26.62 -7.67
C LYS A 135 -13.65 -27.75 -6.69
N GLY A 136 -13.64 -27.44 -5.39
CA GLY A 136 -13.27 -28.37 -4.34
C GLY A 136 -11.79 -28.27 -3.91
N ASN A 137 -10.93 -27.62 -4.69
CA ASN A 137 -9.58 -27.29 -4.22
C ASN A 137 -9.66 -26.40 -2.98
N LYS A 138 -8.65 -26.43 -2.13
CA LYS A 138 -8.64 -25.72 -0.86
C LYS A 138 -7.49 -24.73 -0.77
N ILE A 139 -7.75 -23.63 -0.10
CA ILE A 139 -6.74 -22.61 0.23
C ILE A 139 -6.71 -22.46 1.74
N LYS A 140 -5.51 -22.36 2.29
CA LYS A 140 -5.26 -21.93 3.66
C LYS A 140 -4.26 -20.78 3.63
N ILE A 141 -4.57 -19.71 4.34
CA ILE A 141 -3.74 -18.52 4.31
C ILE A 141 -3.68 -17.88 5.70
N PHE A 142 -2.45 -17.64 6.19
CA PHE A 142 -2.16 -16.96 7.44
C PHE A 142 -1.45 -15.65 7.14
N PHE A 143 -2.09 -14.54 7.49
CA PHE A 143 -1.64 -13.21 7.13
C PHE A 143 -1.95 -12.16 8.18
N GLU A 144 -1.36 -11.00 8.02
CA GLU A 144 -1.53 -9.83 8.88
C GLU A 144 -2.36 -8.76 8.20
N ILE A 145 -3.19 -8.09 8.98
CA ILE A 145 -3.83 -6.83 8.62
C ILE A 145 -3.57 -5.78 9.69
N TYR A 146 -3.66 -4.53 9.31
CA TYR A 146 -3.58 -3.40 10.24
C TYR A 146 -4.94 -2.71 10.33
N THR A 147 -5.36 -2.43 11.56
CA THR A 147 -6.61 -1.74 11.87
C THR A 147 -6.33 -0.47 12.69
N ASP A 148 -7.28 0.46 12.68
CA ASP A 148 -7.28 1.60 13.61
C ASP A 148 -7.83 1.20 14.99
N SER A 149 -7.95 2.18 15.90
CA SER A 149 -8.50 1.99 17.25
C SER A 149 -9.99 1.62 17.28
N GLN A 150 -10.70 1.80 16.17
CA GLN A 150 -12.11 1.44 16.01
C GLN A 150 -12.29 0.10 15.27
N ASN A 151 -11.18 -0.63 15.04
CA ASN A 151 -11.13 -1.88 14.27
C ASN A 151 -11.43 -1.75 12.77
N ASN A 152 -11.43 -0.55 12.21
CA ASN A 152 -11.55 -0.40 10.77
C ASN A 152 -10.27 -0.86 10.10
N TYR A 153 -10.42 -1.62 9.02
CA TYR A 153 -9.29 -2.03 8.17
C TYR A 153 -8.59 -0.79 7.59
N ILE A 154 -7.26 -0.76 7.68
CA ILE A 154 -6.44 0.32 7.15
C ILE A 154 -5.55 -0.16 6.01
N LYS A 155 -4.84 -1.27 6.20
CA LYS A 155 -3.97 -1.86 5.17
C LYS A 155 -3.71 -3.33 5.44
N SER A 156 -3.25 -4.02 4.40
CA SER A 156 -2.69 -5.36 4.52
C SER A 156 -1.27 -5.33 5.10
N GLY A 157 -0.92 -6.40 5.81
CA GLY A 157 0.45 -6.73 6.21
C GLY A 157 1.03 -7.80 5.27
N ASN A 158 1.73 -8.76 5.85
CA ASN A 158 2.39 -9.84 5.12
C ASN A 158 1.58 -11.13 5.19
N ILE A 159 1.74 -11.99 4.17
CA ILE A 159 1.38 -13.41 4.25
C ILE A 159 2.54 -14.11 4.96
N PHE A 160 2.27 -14.81 6.06
CA PHE A 160 3.28 -15.58 6.79
C PHE A 160 3.34 -17.04 6.35
N PHE A 161 2.17 -17.58 6.02
CA PHE A 161 2.01 -18.94 5.52
C PHE A 161 0.86 -18.96 4.53
N SER A 162 1.02 -19.74 3.49
CA SER A 162 -0.07 -20.07 2.57
C SER A 162 0.05 -21.49 2.09
N GLU A 163 -1.09 -22.10 1.79
CA GLU A 163 -1.21 -23.44 1.25
C GLU A 163 -2.32 -23.45 0.20
N ILE A 164 -2.07 -24.13 -0.90
CA ILE A 164 -3.09 -24.48 -1.88
C ILE A 164 -3.05 -25.99 -2.10
N ILE A 165 -4.19 -26.65 -1.99
CA ILE A 165 -4.34 -28.10 -2.18
C ILE A 165 -5.05 -28.33 -3.51
N LEU A 166 -4.36 -28.97 -4.44
CA LEU A 166 -4.81 -29.30 -5.79
C LEU A 166 -4.74 -30.81 -5.98
N ASN A 167 -5.86 -31.48 -6.26
CA ASN A 167 -5.88 -32.92 -6.52
C ASN A 167 -5.13 -33.75 -5.44
N ASP A 168 -5.32 -33.42 -4.17
CA ASP A 168 -4.68 -34.02 -3.01
C ASP A 168 -3.15 -33.72 -2.86
N GLU A 169 -2.58 -32.89 -3.72
CA GLU A 169 -1.23 -32.37 -3.56
C GLU A 169 -1.26 -31.00 -2.87
N SER A 170 -0.42 -30.85 -1.84
CA SER A 170 -0.28 -29.61 -1.06
C SER A 170 0.94 -28.81 -1.54
N TYR A 171 0.70 -27.54 -1.83
CA TYR A 171 1.74 -26.56 -2.17
C TYR A 171 1.79 -25.53 -1.04
N GLU A 172 2.77 -25.66 -0.16
CA GLU A 172 2.95 -24.83 1.01
C GLU A 172 4.05 -23.81 0.80
N LEU A 173 3.83 -22.56 1.26
CA LEU A 173 4.82 -21.49 1.26
C LEU A 173 4.88 -20.83 2.62
N TYR A 174 6.09 -20.67 3.11
CA TYR A 174 6.42 -20.06 4.39
C TYR A 174 7.26 -18.81 4.18
N ARG A 175 6.84 -17.71 4.78
CA ARG A 175 7.62 -16.48 4.79
C ARG A 175 8.73 -16.59 5.81
N PHE A 176 9.97 -16.46 5.36
CA PHE A 176 11.13 -16.59 6.20
C PHE A 176 12.22 -15.58 5.81
N GLN A 177 13.00 -15.16 6.79
CA GLN A 177 14.19 -14.37 6.59
C GLN A 177 15.36 -15.11 7.20
N SER A 178 16.32 -15.53 6.37
CA SER A 178 17.54 -16.19 6.85
C SER A 178 18.41 -15.22 7.63
N GLU A 179 19.14 -15.72 8.61
CA GLU A 179 20.06 -14.91 9.36
C GLU A 179 21.19 -14.39 8.44
N GLY A 180 21.32 -13.05 8.37
CA GLY A 180 22.27 -12.38 7.49
C GLY A 180 21.73 -11.96 6.13
N ASP A 181 20.51 -12.33 5.77
CA ASP A 181 19.87 -11.86 4.53
C ASP A 181 19.16 -10.52 4.75
N GLU A 182 19.33 -9.60 3.78
CA GLU A 182 18.62 -8.31 3.78
C GLU A 182 17.15 -8.45 3.38
N PHE A 183 16.78 -9.56 2.70
CA PHE A 183 15.47 -9.78 2.11
C PHE A 183 14.74 -10.93 2.77
N VAL A 184 13.44 -10.76 2.89
CA VAL A 184 12.51 -11.82 3.29
C VAL A 184 12.05 -12.54 2.04
N GLU A 185 12.07 -13.87 2.09
CA GLU A 185 11.66 -14.73 0.98
C GLU A 185 10.57 -15.72 1.40
N TYR A 186 9.98 -16.38 0.42
CA TYR A 186 9.04 -17.48 0.62
C TYR A 186 9.70 -18.78 0.22
N PHE A 187 9.58 -19.79 1.07
CA PHE A 187 10.16 -21.12 0.89
C PHE A 187 9.06 -22.17 0.97
N ASN A 188 9.18 -23.21 0.14
CA ASN A 188 8.34 -24.39 0.28
C ASN A 188 8.83 -25.29 1.44
N SER A 189 8.09 -26.36 1.72
CA SER A 189 8.43 -27.35 2.77
C SER A 189 9.80 -28.02 2.58
N ASP A 190 10.32 -28.08 1.34
CA ASP A 190 11.66 -28.60 1.02
C ASP A 190 12.78 -27.56 1.22
N GLY A 191 12.45 -26.32 1.62
CA GLY A 191 13.40 -25.21 1.76
C GLY A 191 13.83 -24.59 0.42
N LYS A 192 13.11 -24.84 -0.68
CA LYS A 192 13.36 -24.19 -1.96
C LYS A 192 12.63 -22.84 -1.99
N SER A 193 13.36 -21.77 -2.39
CA SER A 193 12.79 -20.44 -2.51
C SER A 193 11.80 -20.36 -3.68
N ALA A 194 10.58 -19.91 -3.39
CA ALA A 194 9.59 -19.52 -4.38
C ALA A 194 9.88 -18.14 -4.98
N THR A 195 10.74 -17.34 -4.36
CA THR A 195 10.96 -15.92 -4.67
C THR A 195 11.84 -15.70 -5.91
N LYS A 196 12.52 -16.72 -6.43
CA LYS A 196 13.25 -16.61 -7.72
C LYS A 196 12.39 -16.09 -8.86
N ALA A 197 11.10 -16.21 -8.71
CA ALA A 197 10.07 -15.73 -9.58
C ALA A 197 9.68 -14.27 -9.38
N LEU A 198 9.66 -13.79 -8.14
CA LEU A 198 9.26 -12.42 -7.80
C LEU A 198 10.33 -11.37 -8.16
N MET A 199 11.61 -11.75 -8.14
CA MET A 199 12.72 -10.83 -8.46
C MET A 199 12.79 -10.41 -9.94
N LYS A 200 12.09 -11.09 -10.85
CA LYS A 200 12.10 -10.75 -12.28
C LYS A 200 11.09 -9.68 -12.67
N THR A 201 10.18 -9.31 -11.81
CA THR A 201 9.23 -8.23 -12.07
C THR A 201 9.42 -7.12 -11.05
N PRO A 202 10.12 -6.02 -11.38
CA PRO A 202 10.21 -4.87 -10.48
C PRO A 202 8.80 -4.31 -10.28
N ILE A 203 8.28 -4.41 -9.07
CA ILE A 203 6.97 -3.82 -8.68
C ILE A 203 6.98 -2.28 -8.75
N ASN A 204 8.14 -1.67 -8.90
CA ASN A 204 8.30 -0.24 -9.14
C ASN A 204 8.20 0.07 -10.63
N GLY A 205 6.99 0.14 -11.17
CA GLY A 205 6.77 0.64 -12.52
C GLY A 205 5.79 -0.11 -13.42
N ALA A 206 5.06 -1.10 -12.93
CA ALA A 206 4.01 -1.73 -13.70
C ALA A 206 2.88 -0.72 -13.96
N ARG A 207 2.84 -0.12 -15.15
CA ARG A 207 1.69 0.64 -15.63
C ARG A 207 0.54 -0.35 -15.83
N PRO A 208 -0.66 -0.11 -15.30
CA PRO A 208 -1.83 -0.85 -15.73
C PRO A 208 -2.09 -0.49 -17.19
N VAL A 209 -1.87 -1.44 -18.09
CA VAL A 209 -2.27 -1.31 -19.49
C VAL A 209 -3.74 -1.66 -19.55
N SER A 210 -4.60 -0.63 -19.67
CA SER A 210 -6.00 -0.86 -20.01
C SER A 210 -6.07 -1.29 -21.48
N TYR A 211 -6.41 -2.55 -21.73
CA TYR A 211 -6.86 -2.97 -23.06
C TYR A 211 -8.33 -2.52 -23.22
N THR A 212 -8.53 -1.41 -23.93
CA THR A 212 -9.82 -1.11 -24.52
C THR A 212 -9.91 -1.84 -25.86
N HIS A 213 -10.80 -2.78 -25.95
CA HIS A 213 -11.40 -3.24 -27.22
C HIS A 213 -12.78 -2.65 -27.34
#